data_e5d56412e8fb1d71ce1889c876d9ae54
#
_entry.id   e5d56412e8fb1d71ce1889c876d9ae54
#
_cell.length_a   1.000
_cell.length_b   1.000
_cell.length_c   1.000
_cell.angle_alpha   90.00
_cell.angle_beta   90.00
_cell.angle_gamma   90.00
#
_symmetry.space_group_name_H-M   'P 1'
#
loop_
_entity.id
_entity.type
_entity.pdbx_description
1 polymer ?
#
loop_
_entity_poly.entity_id
_entity_poly.type
_entity_poly.pdbx_seq_one_letter_code
_entity_poly.pdbx_strand_id
1 'polypeptide(L)'
;MSQIKEFIKQNEGRFLEDLFALICIPSVSAQSEHKPDMQRCAEHWREHLLSLGVQTVEIYQTAGNPIVFGHYEKDPSLPTILVYAHYDVMPPEPLELWKSEPFEPEVRDGHIWARGADDDKGQSMIQVKGFETAMALGLVHCNVKFLFEGEEEIGSTHLEQFCREHLEMLRADNIIVSDTSMVSAETPSLTTGLRGLAYWEIEVTGANHDLHSGHFGGAVANPINELCKLIAQVQDKDGRITIPHFYDDVVPLSDEERAMIAKIPFSEEEYKKFLDVDDLFGEVGYHTLERNSCRPSFDVCGIWGGYQGEGAKTVLPSKAYAKVSCRLVANQDHHTVSEAFIKYIEQIAPKYVRVKVTPMHGGEAYLCPIDLPAYQAAEEAIGVAFGKRPLAVRRGGSIPIIAAFERVFGIKTILMGFGLESNAIHSPNENMPLDIFYKGIESVAEFYKIYPKR
;
A
#
# COMPACT_ATOMS: atom_id res chain seq x y z
N MET A 1 0.70 -35.80 3.06
CA MET A 1 0.50 -34.40 3.51
C MET A 1 1.81 -33.96 4.16
N SER A 2 2.29 -32.75 3.97
CA SER A 2 3.52 -32.29 4.66
C SER A 2 3.24 -32.12 6.16
N GLN A 3 4.29 -32.22 7.01
CA GLN A 3 4.15 -31.96 8.45
C GLN A 3 3.56 -30.58 8.75
N ILE A 4 3.90 -29.57 7.94
CA ILE A 4 3.36 -28.21 8.04
C ILE A 4 1.84 -28.24 7.79
N LYS A 5 1.39 -28.83 6.69
CA LYS A 5 -0.07 -28.93 6.38
C LYS A 5 -0.83 -29.68 7.48
N GLU A 6 -0.24 -30.73 8.02
CA GLU A 6 -0.88 -31.51 9.08
C GLU A 6 -1.00 -30.71 10.38
N PHE A 7 0.05 -29.98 10.76
CA PHE A 7 0.03 -29.11 11.94
C PHE A 7 -1.00 -27.98 11.78
N ILE A 8 -1.05 -27.31 10.62
CA ILE A 8 -2.03 -26.26 10.34
C ILE A 8 -3.44 -26.83 10.47
N LYS A 9 -3.73 -27.99 9.82
CA LYS A 9 -5.04 -28.64 9.88
C LYS A 9 -5.49 -28.97 11.30
N GLN A 10 -4.58 -29.39 12.16
CA GLN A 10 -4.88 -29.68 13.56
C GLN A 10 -5.16 -28.43 14.40
N ASN A 11 -4.73 -27.24 13.93
CA ASN A 11 -4.84 -25.98 14.63
C ASN A 11 -5.75 -24.95 13.92
N GLU A 12 -6.42 -25.29 12.82
CA GLU A 12 -7.26 -24.38 12.03
C GLU A 12 -8.22 -23.55 12.87
N GLY A 13 -8.96 -24.20 13.79
CA GLY A 13 -9.92 -23.52 14.65
C GLY A 13 -9.25 -22.52 15.59
N ARG A 14 -8.15 -22.89 16.24
CA ARG A 14 -7.41 -22.00 17.14
C ARG A 14 -6.80 -20.81 16.39
N PHE A 15 -6.23 -21.03 15.21
CA PHE A 15 -5.67 -19.94 14.39
C PHE A 15 -6.74 -18.91 13.99
N LEU A 16 -7.93 -19.41 13.68
CA LEU A 16 -9.06 -18.55 13.37
C LEU A 16 -9.59 -17.81 14.61
N GLU A 17 -9.66 -18.47 15.77
CA GLU A 17 -10.04 -17.84 17.04
C GLU A 17 -9.06 -16.72 17.43
N ASP A 18 -7.75 -16.93 17.23
CA ASP A 18 -6.72 -15.93 17.52
C ASP A 18 -6.87 -14.70 16.59
N LEU A 19 -7.15 -14.92 15.29
CA LEU A 19 -7.45 -13.83 14.36
C LEU A 19 -8.74 -13.08 14.76
N PHE A 20 -9.78 -13.80 15.13
CA PHE A 20 -11.06 -13.19 15.53
C PHE A 20 -10.90 -12.34 16.79
N ALA A 21 -10.14 -12.81 17.77
CA ALA A 21 -9.83 -12.02 18.96
C ALA A 21 -9.12 -10.70 18.64
N LEU A 22 -8.22 -10.71 17.65
CA LEU A 22 -7.54 -9.51 17.17
C LEU A 22 -8.49 -8.56 16.42
N ILE A 23 -9.34 -9.10 15.54
CA ILE A 23 -10.30 -8.29 14.74
C ILE A 23 -11.34 -7.62 15.63
N CYS A 24 -11.80 -8.26 16.71
CA CYS A 24 -12.75 -7.70 17.65
C CYS A 24 -12.24 -6.43 18.38
N ILE A 25 -10.98 -6.06 18.23
CA ILE A 25 -10.44 -4.79 18.73
C ILE A 25 -10.53 -3.75 17.60
N PRO A 26 -11.42 -2.75 17.64
CA PRO A 26 -11.62 -1.79 16.57
C PRO A 26 -10.52 -0.72 16.57
N SER A 27 -9.32 -1.11 16.15
CA SER A 27 -8.13 -0.26 16.12
C SER A 27 -8.14 0.71 14.93
N VAL A 28 -9.10 1.62 14.88
CA VAL A 28 -9.26 2.62 13.82
C VAL A 28 -8.37 3.82 14.11
N SER A 29 -7.22 3.91 13.44
CA SER A 29 -6.19 4.95 13.71
C SER A 29 -6.66 6.37 13.41
N ALA A 30 -7.52 6.54 12.39
CA ALA A 30 -8.02 7.84 11.95
C ALA A 30 -9.03 8.50 12.90
N GLN A 31 -9.58 7.76 13.87
CA GLN A 31 -10.66 8.23 14.76
C GLN A 31 -10.17 8.32 16.21
N SER A 32 -10.24 9.51 16.80
CA SER A 32 -9.68 9.77 18.13
C SER A 32 -10.37 8.98 19.26
N GLU A 33 -11.62 8.57 19.09
CA GLU A 33 -12.36 7.73 20.03
C GLU A 33 -11.79 6.33 20.17
N HIS A 34 -11.10 5.82 19.14
CA HIS A 34 -10.43 4.52 19.11
C HIS A 34 -8.99 4.52 19.66
N LYS A 35 -8.49 5.65 20.20
CA LYS A 35 -7.18 5.66 20.86
C LYS A 35 -6.99 4.59 21.95
N PRO A 36 -7.98 4.30 22.81
CA PRO A 36 -7.85 3.18 23.76
C PRO A 36 -7.76 1.81 23.07
N ASP A 37 -8.39 1.66 21.90
CA ASP A 37 -8.37 0.42 21.13
C ASP A 37 -7.02 0.20 20.47
N MET A 38 -6.36 1.27 20.04
CA MET A 38 -4.97 1.19 19.53
C MET A 38 -4.03 0.62 20.60
N GLN A 39 -4.12 1.12 21.83
CA GLN A 39 -3.32 0.62 22.94
C GLN A 39 -3.65 -0.85 23.26
N ARG A 40 -4.96 -1.20 23.32
CA ARG A 40 -5.40 -2.58 23.55
C ARG A 40 -4.90 -3.54 22.47
N CYS A 41 -4.87 -3.09 21.20
CA CYS A 41 -4.41 -3.90 20.10
C CYS A 41 -2.89 -4.15 20.19
N ALA A 42 -2.11 -3.13 20.55
CA ALA A 42 -0.68 -3.27 20.81
C ALA A 42 -0.40 -4.23 21.98
N GLU A 43 -1.17 -4.14 23.07
CA GLU A 43 -1.08 -5.06 24.23
C GLU A 43 -1.43 -6.50 23.83
N HIS A 44 -2.47 -6.68 23.01
CA HIS A 44 -2.86 -7.99 22.49
C HIS A 44 -1.71 -8.62 21.67
N TRP A 45 -1.09 -7.88 20.76
CA TRP A 45 0.07 -8.34 20.00
C TRP A 45 1.25 -8.70 20.89
N ARG A 46 1.53 -7.87 21.90
CA ARG A 46 2.59 -8.15 22.86
C ARG A 46 2.36 -9.48 23.58
N GLU A 47 1.17 -9.68 24.11
CA GLU A 47 0.80 -10.91 24.83
C GLU A 47 0.84 -12.13 23.91
N HIS A 48 0.32 -11.97 22.69
CA HIS A 48 0.30 -13.04 21.70
C HIS A 48 1.73 -13.49 21.33
N LEU A 49 2.62 -12.57 20.98
CA LEU A 49 4.01 -12.89 20.65
C LEU A 49 4.77 -13.53 21.83
N LEU A 50 4.56 -13.04 23.06
CA LEU A 50 5.14 -13.66 24.25
C LEU A 50 4.65 -15.10 24.44
N SER A 51 3.38 -15.38 24.18
CA SER A 51 2.80 -16.72 24.29
C SER A 51 3.42 -17.73 23.32
N LEU A 52 3.96 -17.25 22.19
CA LEU A 52 4.65 -18.06 21.18
C LEU A 52 6.14 -18.30 21.51
N GLY A 53 6.64 -17.73 22.60
CA GLY A 53 8.03 -17.89 23.03
C GLY A 53 9.00 -16.87 22.42
N VAL A 54 8.50 -15.75 21.89
CA VAL A 54 9.33 -14.59 21.54
C VAL A 54 9.90 -14.02 22.83
N GLN A 55 11.23 -13.95 22.95
CA GLN A 55 11.90 -13.71 24.24
C GLN A 55 11.76 -12.28 24.75
N THR A 56 11.75 -11.30 23.82
CA THR A 56 11.58 -9.88 24.14
C THR A 56 10.41 -9.35 23.35
N VAL A 57 9.43 -8.76 24.01
CA VAL A 57 8.34 -8.02 23.33
C VAL A 57 8.04 -6.76 24.12
N GLU A 58 8.22 -5.62 23.47
CA GLU A 58 8.09 -4.29 24.09
C GLU A 58 7.10 -3.42 23.27
N ILE A 59 6.40 -2.53 23.97
CA ILE A 59 5.53 -1.52 23.38
C ILE A 59 6.21 -0.17 23.54
N TYR A 60 6.53 0.47 22.43
CA TYR A 60 7.12 1.80 22.37
C TYR A 60 6.01 2.83 22.12
N GLN A 61 5.93 3.81 23.02
CA GLN A 61 5.03 4.94 22.82
C GLN A 61 5.65 5.93 21.83
N THR A 62 4.86 6.39 20.86
CA THR A 62 5.23 7.45 19.93
C THR A 62 4.42 8.72 20.21
N ALA A 63 4.62 9.76 19.43
CA ALA A 63 3.71 10.92 19.45
C ALA A 63 2.33 10.61 18.86
N GLY A 64 2.21 9.50 18.10
CA GLY A 64 0.98 8.96 17.57
C GLY A 64 0.52 7.69 18.29
N ASN A 65 0.42 6.58 17.54
CA ASN A 65 0.01 5.28 18.08
C ASN A 65 1.23 4.43 18.47
N PRO A 66 1.06 3.47 19.40
CA PRO A 66 2.16 2.62 19.86
C PRO A 66 2.76 1.76 18.76
N ILE A 67 4.05 1.43 18.92
CA ILE A 67 4.75 0.45 18.10
C ILE A 67 5.06 -0.77 18.97
N VAL A 68 4.79 -1.96 18.46
CA VAL A 68 5.14 -3.23 19.10
C VAL A 68 6.40 -3.77 18.46
N PHE A 69 7.42 -4.00 19.26
CA PHE A 69 8.65 -4.66 18.83
C PHE A 69 8.80 -6.01 19.53
N GLY A 70 9.03 -7.07 18.74
CA GLY A 70 9.32 -8.41 19.23
C GLY A 70 10.68 -8.90 18.73
N HIS A 71 11.40 -9.67 19.54
CA HIS A 71 12.66 -10.30 19.14
C HIS A 71 12.74 -11.76 19.61
N TYR A 72 12.79 -12.64 18.62
CA TYR A 72 13.15 -14.04 18.78
C TYR A 72 14.60 -14.24 18.31
N GLU A 73 15.51 -14.46 19.25
CA GLU A 73 16.92 -14.79 18.97
C GLU A 73 17.13 -16.29 19.13
N LYS A 74 17.47 -16.95 18.04
CA LYS A 74 17.85 -18.37 18.04
C LYS A 74 19.35 -18.53 18.25
N ASP A 75 20.13 -17.77 17.52
CA ASP A 75 21.60 -17.74 17.60
C ASP A 75 22.09 -16.43 16.94
N PRO A 76 22.93 -15.63 17.62
CA PRO A 76 23.44 -14.37 17.09
C PRO A 76 24.19 -14.47 15.76
N SER A 77 24.70 -15.64 15.40
CA SER A 77 25.41 -15.89 14.14
C SER A 77 24.50 -16.13 12.94
N LEU A 78 23.20 -16.36 13.19
CA LEU A 78 22.23 -16.63 12.12
C LEU A 78 21.69 -15.33 11.52
N PRO A 79 21.24 -15.36 10.26
CA PRO A 79 20.60 -14.21 9.66
C PRO A 79 19.31 -13.84 10.39
N THR A 80 18.96 -12.56 10.33
CA THR A 80 17.78 -11.99 10.98
C THR A 80 16.77 -11.53 9.94
N ILE A 81 15.52 -11.92 10.12
CA ILE A 81 14.37 -11.40 9.38
C ILE A 81 13.61 -10.42 10.26
N LEU A 82 13.27 -9.26 9.72
CA LEU A 82 12.33 -8.30 10.31
C LEU A 82 10.97 -8.46 9.62
N VAL A 83 9.97 -8.90 10.38
CA VAL A 83 8.57 -8.97 9.93
C VAL A 83 7.90 -7.65 10.28
N TYR A 84 7.47 -6.93 9.27
CA TYR A 84 6.67 -5.71 9.44
C TYR A 84 5.20 -6.00 9.13
N ALA A 85 4.32 -5.41 9.92
CA ALA A 85 2.87 -5.38 9.71
C ALA A 85 2.25 -4.16 10.39
N HIS A 86 0.99 -3.86 10.06
CA HIS A 86 0.23 -2.86 10.82
C HIS A 86 -1.01 -3.48 11.47
N TYR A 87 -1.42 -2.88 12.58
CA TYR A 87 -2.57 -3.36 13.33
C TYR A 87 -3.73 -2.37 13.36
N ASP A 88 -3.54 -1.18 12.81
CA ASP A 88 -4.62 -0.26 12.58
C ASP A 88 -5.43 -0.65 11.34
N VAL A 89 -6.63 -0.13 11.26
CA VAL A 89 -7.57 -0.41 10.17
C VAL A 89 -8.30 0.86 9.77
N MET A 90 -8.77 0.90 8.53
CA MET A 90 -9.63 1.98 8.02
C MET A 90 -10.97 2.04 8.76
N PRO A 91 -11.59 3.24 8.84
CA PRO A 91 -12.97 3.39 9.30
C PRO A 91 -13.94 2.47 8.56
N PRO A 92 -14.90 1.84 9.24
CA PRO A 92 -15.82 0.90 8.60
C PRO A 92 -16.95 1.56 7.79
N GLU A 93 -17.17 2.86 7.96
CA GLU A 93 -18.27 3.56 7.30
C GLU A 93 -18.22 3.45 5.75
N PRO A 94 -19.38 3.43 5.08
CA PRO A 94 -20.75 3.53 5.63
C PRO A 94 -21.28 2.19 6.19
N LEU A 95 -21.73 2.17 7.45
CA LEU A 95 -22.13 0.94 8.18
C LEU A 95 -23.33 0.23 7.55
N GLU A 96 -24.26 1.00 6.95
CA GLU A 96 -25.47 0.46 6.32
C GLU A 96 -25.23 -0.43 5.12
N LEU A 97 -24.00 -0.45 4.56
CA LEU A 97 -23.62 -1.31 3.45
C LEU A 97 -22.99 -2.64 3.90
N TRP A 98 -22.70 -2.79 5.19
CA TRP A 98 -22.20 -4.06 5.72
C TRP A 98 -23.31 -5.08 5.87
N LYS A 99 -23.01 -6.35 5.56
CA LYS A 99 -23.93 -7.49 5.73
C LYS A 99 -23.81 -8.14 7.11
N SER A 100 -22.71 -7.87 7.83
CA SER A 100 -22.45 -8.26 9.22
C SER A 100 -21.72 -7.12 9.92
N GLU A 101 -21.67 -7.12 11.25
CA GLU A 101 -20.98 -6.08 12.01
C GLU A 101 -19.47 -6.08 11.68
N PRO A 102 -18.87 -4.91 11.37
CA PRO A 102 -17.49 -4.82 10.87
C PRO A 102 -16.43 -5.44 11.79
N PHE A 103 -16.64 -5.41 13.11
CA PHE A 103 -15.72 -5.92 14.13
C PHE A 103 -16.24 -7.17 14.86
N GLU A 104 -17.24 -7.83 14.29
CA GLU A 104 -17.72 -9.16 14.71
C GLU A 104 -17.42 -10.17 13.58
N PRO A 105 -16.18 -10.70 13.52
CA PRO A 105 -15.75 -11.55 12.42
C PRO A 105 -16.55 -12.84 12.34
N GLU A 106 -16.91 -13.22 11.14
CA GLU A 106 -17.59 -14.50 10.87
C GLU A 106 -17.00 -15.21 9.64
N VAL A 107 -17.15 -16.51 9.60
CA VAL A 107 -16.90 -17.30 8.38
C VAL A 107 -18.23 -17.54 7.66
N ARG A 108 -18.33 -17.03 6.44
CA ARG A 108 -19.49 -17.21 5.57
C ARG A 108 -19.01 -17.45 4.14
N ASP A 109 -19.59 -18.43 3.46
CA ASP A 109 -19.27 -18.78 2.07
C ASP A 109 -17.77 -19.00 1.79
N GLY A 110 -17.04 -19.58 2.77
CA GLY A 110 -15.61 -19.84 2.65
C GLY A 110 -14.71 -18.61 2.80
N HIS A 111 -15.23 -17.49 3.28
CA HIS A 111 -14.50 -16.25 3.54
C HIS A 111 -14.64 -15.83 4.99
N ILE A 112 -13.61 -15.18 5.50
CA ILE A 112 -13.61 -14.43 6.77
C ILE A 112 -14.11 -13.04 6.44
N TRP A 113 -15.19 -12.56 7.06
CA TRP A 113 -15.79 -11.27 6.82
C TRP A 113 -15.63 -10.38 8.05
N ALA A 114 -14.86 -9.31 7.91
CA ALA A 114 -14.72 -8.25 8.91
C ALA A 114 -13.81 -7.13 8.37
N ARG A 115 -13.83 -5.95 9.00
CA ARG A 115 -12.80 -4.92 8.81
C ARG A 115 -11.46 -5.40 9.39
N GLY A 116 -10.39 -5.35 8.60
CA GLY A 116 -9.09 -5.88 8.95
C GLY A 116 -8.92 -7.39 8.66
N ALA A 117 -9.92 -8.03 8.05
CA ALA A 117 -9.82 -9.44 7.69
C ALA A 117 -8.71 -9.71 6.67
N ASP A 118 -8.43 -8.74 5.79
CA ASP A 118 -7.32 -8.76 4.84
C ASP A 118 -6.27 -7.71 5.22
N ASP A 119 -6.68 -6.47 5.38
CA ASP A 119 -5.83 -5.30 5.54
C ASP A 119 -5.81 -4.79 6.99
N ASP A 120 -4.77 -5.06 7.77
CA ASP A 120 -3.66 -6.02 7.60
C ASP A 120 -3.68 -7.11 8.70
N LYS A 121 -4.71 -7.11 9.60
CA LYS A 121 -4.79 -8.07 10.71
C LYS A 121 -4.79 -9.53 10.24
N GLY A 122 -5.47 -9.81 9.13
CA GLY A 122 -5.47 -11.16 8.55
C GLY A 122 -4.10 -11.54 8.04
N GLN A 123 -3.44 -10.68 7.27
CA GLN A 123 -2.12 -10.96 6.71
C GLN A 123 -1.02 -10.93 7.78
N SER A 124 -1.09 -10.03 8.76
CA SER A 124 -0.18 -10.04 9.91
C SER A 124 -0.32 -11.31 10.74
N MET A 125 -1.55 -11.81 10.93
CA MET A 125 -1.79 -13.10 11.59
C MET A 125 -1.24 -14.28 10.77
N ILE A 126 -1.31 -14.24 9.45
CA ILE A 126 -0.65 -15.24 8.57
C ILE A 126 0.86 -15.30 8.87
N GLN A 127 1.54 -14.16 8.98
CA GLN A 127 2.97 -14.11 9.30
C GLN A 127 3.25 -14.74 10.68
N VAL A 128 2.48 -14.36 11.68
CA VAL A 128 2.67 -14.86 13.06
C VAL A 128 2.35 -16.35 13.18
N LYS A 129 1.27 -16.84 12.54
CA LYS A 129 0.90 -18.27 12.57
C LYS A 129 1.84 -19.13 11.73
N GLY A 130 2.40 -18.59 10.65
CA GLY A 130 3.47 -19.23 9.89
C GLY A 130 4.74 -19.39 10.72
N PHE A 131 5.14 -18.36 11.45
CA PHE A 131 6.25 -18.43 12.42
C PHE A 131 5.95 -19.45 13.53
N GLU A 132 4.78 -19.39 14.15
CA GLU A 132 4.34 -20.36 15.17
C GLU A 132 4.42 -21.80 14.67
N THR A 133 3.90 -22.07 13.48
CA THR A 133 3.94 -23.39 12.84
C THR A 133 5.38 -23.85 12.63
N ALA A 134 6.24 -22.99 12.10
CA ALA A 134 7.64 -23.32 11.89
C ALA A 134 8.40 -23.53 13.21
N MET A 135 8.10 -22.77 14.25
CA MET A 135 8.66 -22.92 15.59
C MET A 135 8.28 -24.28 16.19
N ALA A 136 6.98 -24.62 16.19
CA ALA A 136 6.48 -25.89 16.74
C ALA A 136 7.10 -27.11 16.06
N LEU A 137 7.45 -27.01 14.78
CA LEU A 137 8.07 -28.06 14.00
C LEU A 137 9.63 -28.01 13.98
N GLY A 138 10.23 -27.06 14.68
CA GLY A 138 11.69 -26.90 14.71
C GLY A 138 12.31 -26.44 13.38
N LEU A 139 11.54 -25.75 12.53
CA LEU A 139 11.93 -25.35 11.17
C LEU A 139 12.47 -23.91 11.08
N VAL A 140 12.39 -23.12 12.13
CA VAL A 140 12.97 -21.78 12.16
C VAL A 140 14.50 -21.88 12.33
N HIS A 141 15.24 -21.40 11.35
CA HIS A 141 16.71 -21.43 11.34
C HIS A 141 17.33 -20.04 11.20
N CYS A 142 16.60 -19.00 11.57
CA CYS A 142 17.03 -17.60 11.59
C CYS A 142 16.57 -16.93 12.89
N ASN A 143 17.06 -15.73 13.14
CA ASN A 143 16.50 -14.83 14.12
C ASN A 143 15.31 -14.09 13.49
N VAL A 144 14.31 -13.77 14.31
CA VAL A 144 13.10 -13.09 13.83
C VAL A 144 12.80 -11.89 14.70
N LYS A 145 12.62 -10.74 14.08
CA LYS A 145 12.12 -9.53 14.71
C LYS A 145 10.74 -9.21 14.17
N PHE A 146 9.89 -8.66 15.02
CA PHE A 146 8.55 -8.20 14.67
C PHE A 146 8.50 -6.70 14.93
N LEU A 147 7.98 -5.96 13.97
CA LEU A 147 7.77 -4.51 14.04
C LEU A 147 6.34 -4.23 13.58
N PHE A 148 5.42 -4.01 14.53
CA PHE A 148 4.03 -3.76 14.23
C PHE A 148 3.66 -2.34 14.61
N GLU A 149 3.13 -1.59 13.65
CA GLU A 149 2.70 -0.20 13.84
C GLU A 149 1.18 -0.04 13.88
N GLY A 150 0.72 1.13 14.29
CA GLY A 150 -0.68 1.49 14.34
C GLY A 150 -0.99 2.80 13.62
N GLU A 151 -0.27 3.14 12.54
CA GLU A 151 -0.44 4.39 11.80
C GLU A 151 -0.32 4.21 10.27
N GLU A 152 -0.31 2.98 9.74
CA GLU A 152 -0.17 2.76 8.30
C GLU A 152 -1.28 3.45 7.54
N GLU A 153 -2.52 3.28 7.97
CA GLU A 153 -3.73 3.81 7.35
C GLU A 153 -3.86 5.34 7.40
N ILE A 154 -2.99 5.99 8.18
CA ILE A 154 -2.86 7.45 8.26
C ILE A 154 -1.48 7.94 7.81
N GLY A 155 -0.68 7.06 7.16
CA GLY A 155 0.57 7.38 6.48
C GLY A 155 1.84 7.20 7.31
N SER A 156 1.87 6.34 8.32
CA SER A 156 3.06 5.94 9.11
C SER A 156 3.91 7.12 9.61
N THR A 157 3.24 8.17 10.07
CA THR A 157 3.87 9.50 10.32
C THR A 157 5.06 9.43 11.27
N HIS A 158 5.03 8.54 12.27
CA HIS A 158 6.07 8.45 13.30
C HIS A 158 7.01 7.26 13.12
N LEU A 159 6.70 6.31 12.24
CA LEU A 159 7.47 5.09 12.10
C LEU A 159 8.87 5.32 11.52
N GLU A 160 9.03 6.17 10.52
CA GLU A 160 10.36 6.43 9.94
C GLU A 160 11.31 7.04 10.97
N GLN A 161 10.82 7.98 11.79
CA GLN A 161 11.61 8.55 12.88
C GLN A 161 11.99 7.48 13.90
N PHE A 162 11.04 6.65 14.31
CA PHE A 162 11.30 5.53 15.21
C PHE A 162 12.39 4.60 14.66
N CYS A 163 12.32 4.24 13.38
CA CYS A 163 13.33 3.41 12.73
C CYS A 163 14.73 4.04 12.76
N ARG A 164 14.83 5.35 12.53
CA ARG A 164 16.10 6.08 12.61
C ARG A 164 16.68 6.14 14.01
N GLU A 165 15.84 6.25 15.02
CA GLU A 165 16.25 6.29 16.44
C GLU A 165 16.65 4.91 16.98
N HIS A 166 16.17 3.82 16.35
CA HIS A 166 16.36 2.44 16.82
C HIS A 166 17.08 1.53 15.80
N LEU A 167 17.99 2.07 14.98
CA LEU A 167 18.69 1.36 13.90
C LEU A 167 19.30 0.01 14.33
N GLU A 168 20.04 0.01 15.45
CA GLU A 168 20.71 -1.21 15.94
C GLU A 168 19.69 -2.26 16.42
N MET A 169 18.63 -1.84 17.08
CA MET A 169 17.55 -2.72 17.53
C MET A 169 16.84 -3.38 16.35
N LEU A 170 16.59 -2.61 15.30
CA LEU A 170 15.85 -3.05 14.10
C LEU A 170 16.73 -3.68 13.02
N ARG A 171 18.05 -3.70 13.21
CA ARG A 171 18.98 -4.29 12.23
C ARG A 171 18.56 -5.70 11.85
N ALA A 172 18.47 -5.95 10.56
CA ALA A 172 18.08 -7.24 9.97
C ALA A 172 18.81 -7.44 8.63
N ASP A 173 18.74 -8.64 8.05
CA ASP A 173 19.30 -8.95 6.73
C ASP A 173 18.25 -8.74 5.64
N ASN A 174 16.99 -9.00 5.95
CA ASN A 174 15.85 -8.72 5.06
C ASN A 174 14.60 -8.34 5.87
N ILE A 175 13.69 -7.64 5.23
CA ILE A 175 12.36 -7.34 5.77
C ILE A 175 11.33 -8.16 5.00
N ILE A 176 10.29 -8.66 5.67
CA ILE A 176 9.11 -9.29 5.06
C ILE A 176 7.88 -8.49 5.42
N VAL A 177 7.05 -8.25 4.42
CA VAL A 177 5.77 -7.55 4.54
C VAL A 177 4.71 -8.33 3.78
N SER A 178 3.54 -8.54 4.38
CA SER A 178 2.42 -9.22 3.73
C SER A 178 1.32 -8.29 3.22
N ASP A 179 1.38 -7.03 3.51
CA ASP A 179 0.43 -6.00 3.13
C ASP A 179 0.44 -5.71 1.60
N THR A 180 0.14 -6.75 0.81
CA THR A 180 -0.02 -6.67 -0.64
C THR A 180 -0.97 -7.77 -1.15
N SER A 181 -1.34 -7.71 -2.44
CA SER A 181 -2.27 -8.65 -3.04
C SER A 181 -1.60 -9.63 -4.01
N MET A 182 -2.16 -10.81 -4.16
CA MET A 182 -1.89 -11.73 -5.27
C MET A 182 -2.69 -11.36 -6.52
N VAL A 183 -2.38 -11.95 -7.66
CA VAL A 183 -3.15 -11.79 -8.91
C VAL A 183 -4.55 -12.39 -8.76
N SER A 184 -4.64 -13.63 -8.27
CA SER A 184 -5.88 -14.30 -7.90
C SER A 184 -5.59 -15.49 -6.99
N ALA A 185 -6.62 -16.12 -6.45
CA ALA A 185 -6.49 -17.35 -5.65
C ALA A 185 -5.85 -18.52 -6.43
N GLU A 186 -6.10 -18.59 -7.75
CA GLU A 186 -5.54 -19.62 -8.65
C GLU A 186 -4.19 -19.23 -9.24
N THR A 187 -3.82 -17.94 -9.15
CA THR A 187 -2.58 -17.41 -9.70
C THR A 187 -1.81 -16.67 -8.63
N PRO A 188 -1.07 -17.39 -7.78
CA PRO A 188 -0.25 -16.77 -6.75
C PRO A 188 0.80 -15.86 -7.37
N SER A 189 1.14 -14.80 -6.67
CA SER A 189 2.18 -13.86 -7.12
C SER A 189 2.96 -13.29 -5.95
N LEU A 190 4.19 -12.84 -6.25
CA LEU A 190 5.00 -12.03 -5.35
C LEU A 190 5.13 -10.63 -5.92
N THR A 191 4.92 -9.63 -5.09
CA THR A 191 5.08 -8.25 -5.50
C THR A 191 6.56 -7.88 -5.55
N THR A 192 7.02 -7.46 -6.73
CA THR A 192 8.42 -7.05 -6.96
C THR A 192 8.58 -5.55 -7.08
N GLY A 193 7.51 -4.79 -7.05
CA GLY A 193 7.60 -3.34 -7.11
C GLY A 193 6.28 -2.65 -6.80
N LEU A 194 6.43 -1.47 -6.21
CA LEU A 194 5.36 -0.54 -5.89
C LEU A 194 5.67 0.80 -6.54
N ARG A 195 4.63 1.53 -6.96
CA ARG A 195 4.83 2.89 -7.45
C ARG A 195 5.03 3.86 -6.29
N GLY A 196 5.79 4.91 -6.54
CA GLY A 196 5.87 6.07 -5.67
C GLY A 196 4.69 7.02 -5.84
N LEU A 197 4.71 8.09 -5.09
CA LEU A 197 3.67 9.12 -5.09
C LEU A 197 4.31 10.50 -4.93
N ALA A 198 3.76 11.47 -5.64
CA ALA A 198 3.96 12.89 -5.37
C ALA A 198 2.59 13.58 -5.46
N TYR A 199 2.25 14.41 -4.49
CA TYR A 199 0.92 14.98 -4.33
C TYR A 199 0.99 16.48 -4.05
N TRP A 200 0.13 17.28 -4.73
CA TRP A 200 0.13 18.73 -4.62
C TRP A 200 -1.27 19.32 -4.58
N GLU A 201 -1.35 20.50 -4.01
CA GLU A 201 -2.49 21.40 -4.19
C GLU A 201 -2.08 22.59 -5.06
N ILE A 202 -2.88 22.90 -6.08
CA ILE A 202 -2.73 24.07 -6.96
C ILE A 202 -3.81 25.09 -6.58
N GLU A 203 -3.40 26.31 -6.23
CA GLU A 203 -4.28 27.46 -6.06
C GLU A 203 -4.08 28.44 -7.22
N VAL A 204 -5.12 28.78 -7.94
CA VAL A 204 -5.13 29.86 -8.93
C VAL A 204 -5.96 31.02 -8.40
N THR A 205 -5.34 32.19 -8.29
CA THR A 205 -5.97 33.43 -7.81
C THR A 205 -6.07 34.46 -8.96
N GLY A 206 -7.29 34.91 -9.22
CA GLY A 206 -7.59 35.97 -10.18
C GLY A 206 -7.74 37.37 -9.51
N ALA A 207 -8.96 37.89 -9.51
CA ALA A 207 -9.29 39.14 -8.84
C ALA A 207 -9.26 39.01 -7.30
N ASN A 208 -9.31 40.12 -6.59
CA ASN A 208 -9.28 40.16 -5.12
C ASN A 208 -10.61 39.76 -4.46
N HIS A 209 -11.70 39.62 -5.22
CA HIS A 209 -13.01 39.16 -4.82
C HIS A 209 -13.78 38.60 -6.01
N ASP A 210 -14.89 37.92 -5.75
CA ASP A 210 -15.77 37.42 -6.79
C ASP A 210 -16.41 38.56 -7.59
N LEU A 211 -16.47 38.38 -8.90
CA LEU A 211 -16.95 39.42 -9.81
C LEU A 211 -18.19 38.97 -10.59
N HIS A 212 -19.04 39.89 -10.99
CA HIS A 212 -20.16 39.63 -11.88
C HIS A 212 -19.65 39.27 -13.29
N SER A 213 -19.94 38.06 -13.77
CA SER A 213 -19.39 37.58 -15.06
C SER A 213 -19.87 38.37 -16.26
N GLY A 214 -21.07 38.97 -16.23
CA GLY A 214 -21.59 39.82 -17.28
C GLY A 214 -20.89 41.18 -17.39
N HIS A 215 -20.33 41.70 -16.29
CA HIS A 215 -19.61 42.97 -16.29
C HIS A 215 -18.11 42.82 -16.57
N PHE A 216 -17.50 41.72 -16.09
CA PHE A 216 -16.05 41.53 -16.10
C PHE A 216 -15.58 40.37 -16.97
N GLY A 217 -16.52 39.51 -17.44
CA GLY A 217 -16.19 38.40 -18.34
C GLY A 217 -15.60 38.89 -19.66
N GLY A 218 -14.53 38.25 -20.11
CA GLY A 218 -13.74 38.66 -21.27
C GLY A 218 -12.69 39.72 -21.00
N ALA A 219 -12.78 40.44 -19.84
CA ALA A 219 -11.78 41.44 -19.43
C ALA A 219 -10.90 40.95 -18.27
N VAL A 220 -11.44 40.14 -17.38
CA VAL A 220 -10.74 39.57 -16.23
C VAL A 220 -10.74 38.02 -16.33
N ALA A 221 -9.62 37.40 -16.04
CA ALA A 221 -9.47 35.94 -16.09
C ALA A 221 -10.36 35.27 -15.06
N ASN A 222 -10.95 34.16 -15.47
CA ASN A 222 -11.62 33.24 -14.56
C ASN A 222 -10.61 32.17 -14.05
N PRO A 223 -10.31 32.12 -12.74
CA PRO A 223 -9.34 31.19 -12.20
C PRO A 223 -9.67 29.69 -12.50
N ILE A 224 -10.94 29.32 -12.57
CA ILE A 224 -11.32 27.95 -12.92
C ILE A 224 -10.90 27.64 -14.37
N ASN A 225 -11.17 28.57 -15.32
CA ASN A 225 -10.79 28.34 -16.70
C ASN A 225 -9.26 28.21 -16.85
N GLU A 226 -8.51 29.05 -16.14
CA GLU A 226 -7.05 29.01 -16.20
C GLU A 226 -6.48 27.76 -15.49
N LEU A 227 -7.05 27.35 -14.37
CA LEU A 227 -6.70 26.11 -13.70
C LEU A 227 -6.90 24.89 -14.61
N CYS A 228 -8.04 24.80 -15.28
CA CYS A 228 -8.31 23.73 -16.25
C CYS A 228 -7.29 23.71 -17.40
N LYS A 229 -6.92 24.89 -17.92
CA LYS A 229 -5.90 25.01 -18.98
C LYS A 229 -4.49 24.63 -18.51
N LEU A 230 -4.13 24.95 -17.27
CA LEU A 230 -2.86 24.54 -16.68
C LEU A 230 -2.79 23.03 -16.52
N ILE A 231 -3.83 22.43 -15.95
CA ILE A 231 -3.92 20.97 -15.76
C ILE A 231 -3.86 20.24 -17.12
N ALA A 232 -4.61 20.72 -18.12
CA ALA A 232 -4.65 20.09 -19.44
C ALA A 232 -3.30 20.12 -20.17
N GLN A 233 -2.35 20.97 -19.76
CA GLN A 233 -1.00 21.01 -20.33
C GLN A 233 -0.04 20.01 -19.67
N VAL A 234 -0.41 19.38 -18.55
CA VAL A 234 0.48 18.43 -17.84
C VAL A 234 0.54 17.08 -18.54
N GLN A 235 -0.45 16.76 -19.35
CA GLN A 235 -0.47 15.55 -20.17
C GLN A 235 -0.71 15.89 -21.64
N ASP A 236 -0.04 15.18 -22.55
CA ASP A 236 -0.31 15.27 -23.97
C ASP A 236 -1.45 14.35 -24.43
N LYS A 237 -1.77 14.41 -25.71
CA LYS A 237 -2.83 13.57 -26.33
C LYS A 237 -2.54 12.06 -26.30
N ASP A 238 -1.30 11.67 -26.12
CA ASP A 238 -0.85 10.28 -26.07
C ASP A 238 -0.71 9.75 -24.62
N GLY A 239 -1.20 10.53 -23.64
CA GLY A 239 -1.20 10.20 -22.22
C GLY A 239 0.17 10.36 -21.54
N ARG A 240 1.14 11.02 -22.21
CA ARG A 240 2.47 11.24 -21.69
C ARG A 240 2.53 12.53 -20.86
N ILE A 241 3.19 12.47 -19.70
CA ILE A 241 3.39 13.64 -18.83
C ILE A 241 4.40 14.59 -19.49
N THR A 242 4.08 15.88 -19.53
CA THR A 242 4.83 16.91 -20.27
C THR A 242 5.74 17.75 -19.39
N ILE A 243 5.82 17.48 -18.10
CA ILE A 243 6.73 18.16 -17.16
C ILE A 243 8.17 17.96 -17.67
N PRO A 244 8.95 19.03 -17.87
CA PRO A 244 10.34 18.91 -18.32
C PRO A 244 11.16 18.01 -17.40
N HIS A 245 11.99 17.15 -17.98
CA HIS A 245 12.86 16.20 -17.26
C HIS A 245 12.14 15.12 -16.44
N PHE A 246 10.82 15.01 -16.54
CA PHE A 246 10.04 14.05 -15.77
C PHE A 246 10.43 12.59 -16.02
N TYR A 247 10.87 12.26 -17.22
CA TYR A 247 11.22 10.89 -17.64
C TYR A 247 12.71 10.60 -17.63
N ASP A 248 13.58 11.55 -17.25
CA ASP A 248 15.03 11.40 -17.37
C ASP A 248 15.56 10.18 -16.60
N ASP A 249 14.97 9.90 -15.42
CA ASP A 249 15.35 8.78 -14.56
C ASP A 249 14.45 7.54 -14.74
N VAL A 250 13.44 7.61 -15.62
CA VAL A 250 12.52 6.48 -15.85
C VAL A 250 13.18 5.45 -16.77
N VAL A 251 13.47 4.27 -16.21
CA VAL A 251 14.02 3.15 -16.97
C VAL A 251 12.94 2.52 -17.84
N PRO A 252 13.13 2.39 -19.16
CA PRO A 252 12.22 1.64 -20.01
C PRO A 252 12.12 0.18 -19.57
N LEU A 253 10.93 -0.40 -19.72
CA LEU A 253 10.76 -1.84 -19.52
C LEU A 253 11.59 -2.64 -20.52
N SER A 254 12.33 -3.63 -20.04
CA SER A 254 13.01 -4.59 -20.91
C SER A 254 12.01 -5.55 -21.56
N ASP A 255 12.45 -6.23 -22.63
CA ASP A 255 11.63 -7.25 -23.30
C ASP A 255 11.30 -8.42 -22.38
N GLU A 256 12.21 -8.76 -21.45
CA GLU A 256 12.01 -9.80 -20.45
C GLU A 256 10.92 -9.39 -19.43
N GLU A 257 10.95 -8.14 -18.97
CA GLU A 257 9.92 -7.62 -18.06
C GLU A 257 8.54 -7.59 -18.72
N ARG A 258 8.46 -7.12 -19.98
CA ARG A 258 7.23 -7.16 -20.79
C ARG A 258 6.72 -8.59 -20.96
N ALA A 259 7.61 -9.55 -21.23
CA ALA A 259 7.26 -10.96 -21.36
C ALA A 259 6.78 -11.57 -20.02
N MET A 260 7.27 -11.10 -18.88
CA MET A 260 6.75 -11.51 -17.57
C MET A 260 5.35 -10.93 -17.30
N ILE A 261 5.14 -9.65 -17.57
CA ILE A 261 3.82 -9.00 -17.43
C ILE A 261 2.78 -9.68 -18.33
N ALA A 262 3.15 -10.04 -19.55
CA ALA A 262 2.27 -10.73 -20.49
C ALA A 262 1.83 -12.13 -20.04
N LYS A 263 2.48 -12.73 -19.03
CA LYS A 263 2.07 -14.01 -18.43
C LYS A 263 0.95 -13.83 -17.39
N ILE A 264 0.70 -12.61 -16.93
CA ILE A 264 -0.37 -12.32 -15.98
C ILE A 264 -1.71 -12.50 -16.71
N PRO A 265 -2.61 -13.37 -16.22
CA PRO A 265 -3.93 -13.50 -16.79
C PRO A 265 -4.67 -12.17 -16.74
N PHE A 266 -4.96 -11.57 -17.89
CA PHE A 266 -5.64 -10.30 -17.99
C PHE A 266 -6.44 -10.21 -19.29
N SER A 267 -7.69 -9.80 -19.20
CA SER A 267 -8.56 -9.52 -20.33
C SER A 267 -9.03 -8.07 -20.25
N GLU A 268 -8.66 -7.24 -21.23
CA GLU A 268 -9.13 -5.85 -21.28
C GLU A 268 -10.66 -5.76 -21.41
N GLU A 269 -11.28 -6.73 -22.09
CA GLU A 269 -12.75 -6.80 -22.24
C GLU A 269 -13.45 -7.05 -20.90
N GLU A 270 -12.94 -8.01 -20.11
CA GLU A 270 -13.47 -8.29 -18.77
C GLU A 270 -13.20 -7.12 -17.82
N TYR A 271 -12.03 -6.51 -17.92
CA TYR A 271 -11.66 -5.34 -17.11
C TYR A 271 -12.55 -4.13 -17.41
N LYS A 272 -12.81 -3.82 -18.68
CA LYS A 272 -13.77 -2.78 -19.09
C LYS A 272 -15.16 -3.06 -18.55
N LYS A 273 -15.61 -4.31 -18.67
CA LYS A 273 -16.93 -4.73 -18.17
C LYS A 273 -17.01 -4.63 -16.63
N PHE A 274 -15.98 -5.00 -15.93
CA PHE A 274 -15.92 -4.89 -14.46
C PHE A 274 -15.97 -3.43 -13.99
N LEU A 275 -15.32 -2.52 -14.71
CA LEU A 275 -15.30 -1.08 -14.39
C LEU A 275 -16.50 -0.31 -14.97
N ASP A 276 -17.33 -0.93 -15.80
CA ASP A 276 -18.43 -0.29 -16.53
C ASP A 276 -17.97 0.91 -17.36
N VAL A 277 -16.90 0.71 -18.16
CA VAL A 277 -16.34 1.73 -19.05
C VAL A 277 -16.28 1.24 -20.48
N ASP A 278 -16.48 2.15 -21.44
CA ASP A 278 -16.48 1.83 -22.88
C ASP A 278 -15.06 1.58 -23.41
N ASP A 279 -14.06 2.29 -22.89
CA ASP A 279 -12.67 2.17 -23.34
C ASP A 279 -11.67 2.48 -22.20
N LEU A 280 -10.40 2.09 -22.40
CA LEU A 280 -9.32 2.28 -21.44
C LEU A 280 -8.43 3.43 -21.86
N PHE A 281 -7.94 4.18 -20.87
CA PHE A 281 -7.04 5.31 -21.04
C PHE A 281 -5.60 4.97 -20.62
N GLY A 282 -4.63 5.75 -21.09
CA GLY A 282 -3.26 5.72 -20.59
C GLY A 282 -2.22 5.95 -21.69
N GLU A 283 -0.94 5.93 -21.30
CA GLU A 283 0.19 6.23 -22.18
C GLU A 283 0.22 5.27 -23.39
N VAL A 284 0.29 5.84 -24.58
CA VAL A 284 0.32 5.07 -25.85
C VAL A 284 1.59 4.22 -25.93
N GLY A 285 1.45 2.98 -26.44
CA GLY A 285 2.57 2.04 -26.60
C GLY A 285 2.80 1.12 -25.38
N TYR A 286 1.97 1.22 -24.36
CA TYR A 286 2.01 0.35 -23.18
C TYR A 286 0.68 -0.39 -22.99
N HIS A 287 0.77 -1.64 -22.51
CA HIS A 287 -0.39 -2.45 -22.13
C HIS A 287 -0.98 -1.94 -20.81
N THR A 288 -2.24 -2.21 -20.56
CA THR A 288 -2.96 -1.75 -19.35
C THR A 288 -2.22 -2.11 -18.06
N LEU A 289 -1.73 -3.34 -17.93
CA LEU A 289 -0.95 -3.76 -16.76
C LEU A 289 0.41 -3.03 -16.64
N GLU A 290 1.03 -2.65 -17.75
CA GLU A 290 2.26 -1.83 -17.73
C GLU A 290 1.95 -0.41 -17.29
N ARG A 291 0.84 0.17 -17.77
CA ARG A 291 0.39 1.53 -17.45
C ARG A 291 0.12 1.72 -15.96
N ASN A 292 -0.57 0.76 -15.34
CA ASN A 292 -0.98 0.87 -13.94
C ASN A 292 0.07 0.40 -12.93
N SER A 293 1.18 -0.21 -13.36
CA SER A 293 2.21 -0.75 -12.45
C SER A 293 3.63 -0.27 -12.74
N CYS A 294 3.98 -0.03 -14.00
CA CYS A 294 5.36 0.24 -14.44
C CYS A 294 5.53 1.61 -15.08
N ARG A 295 4.43 2.34 -15.32
CA ARG A 295 4.48 3.67 -15.90
C ARG A 295 3.97 4.70 -14.90
N PRO A 296 4.53 5.92 -14.94
CA PRO A 296 4.01 7.00 -14.12
C PRO A 296 2.63 7.44 -14.64
N SER A 297 1.80 7.99 -13.75
CA SER A 297 0.52 8.59 -14.11
C SER A 297 0.36 9.96 -13.48
N PHE A 298 -0.53 10.79 -14.04
CA PHE A 298 -0.94 12.05 -13.48
C PHE A 298 -2.47 12.07 -13.38
N ASP A 299 -2.99 12.36 -12.19
CA ASP A 299 -4.41 12.30 -11.89
C ASP A 299 -4.87 13.54 -11.10
N VAL A 300 -6.06 14.03 -11.43
CA VAL A 300 -6.74 15.09 -10.68
C VAL A 300 -7.63 14.43 -9.64
N CYS A 301 -7.22 14.51 -8.37
CA CYS A 301 -7.93 13.89 -7.25
C CYS A 301 -9.11 14.73 -6.74
N GLY A 302 -9.08 16.05 -7.01
CA GLY A 302 -10.15 16.96 -6.64
C GLY A 302 -9.97 18.31 -7.33
N ILE A 303 -11.08 18.96 -7.67
CA ILE A 303 -11.08 20.30 -8.25
C ILE A 303 -12.28 21.06 -7.71
N TRP A 304 -12.09 22.33 -7.30
CA TRP A 304 -13.18 23.15 -6.76
C TRP A 304 -12.93 24.64 -6.96
N GLY A 305 -14.01 25.39 -6.88
CA GLY A 305 -14.06 26.84 -7.02
C GLY A 305 -15.41 27.29 -7.56
N GLY A 306 -15.67 28.59 -7.50
CA GLY A 306 -16.93 29.15 -7.97
C GLY A 306 -18.14 28.77 -7.14
N TYR A 307 -19.31 28.89 -7.72
CA TYR A 307 -20.57 28.60 -7.07
C TYR A 307 -20.96 27.13 -7.21
N GLN A 308 -21.23 26.50 -6.08
CA GLN A 308 -21.61 25.07 -5.99
C GLN A 308 -22.98 24.88 -5.32
N GLY A 309 -23.69 25.95 -4.99
CA GLY A 309 -25.03 25.89 -4.41
C GLY A 309 -26.12 25.64 -5.44
N GLU A 310 -27.35 25.51 -4.98
CA GLU A 310 -28.53 25.32 -5.82
C GLU A 310 -28.77 26.54 -6.72
N GLY A 311 -29.16 26.28 -7.97
CA GLY A 311 -29.44 27.31 -8.98
C GLY A 311 -28.20 27.87 -9.67
N ALA A 312 -28.36 28.96 -10.42
CA ALA A 312 -27.31 29.59 -11.20
C ALA A 312 -26.80 30.87 -10.55
N LYS A 313 -25.48 31.08 -10.57
CA LYS A 313 -24.84 32.33 -10.16
C LYS A 313 -23.85 32.76 -11.23
N THR A 314 -24.08 33.93 -11.84
CA THR A 314 -23.21 34.49 -12.89
C THR A 314 -21.98 35.17 -12.28
N VAL A 315 -20.97 34.35 -11.93
CA VAL A 315 -19.79 34.75 -11.17
C VAL A 315 -18.47 34.39 -11.88
N LEU A 316 -17.48 35.27 -11.80
CA LEU A 316 -16.06 34.90 -11.92
C LEU A 316 -15.54 34.78 -10.50
N PRO A 317 -15.17 33.59 -10.04
CA PRO A 317 -14.64 33.41 -8.68
C PRO A 317 -13.28 34.11 -8.56
N SER A 318 -12.94 34.50 -7.33
CA SER A 318 -11.61 35.04 -7.02
C SER A 318 -10.51 33.98 -7.00
N LYS A 319 -10.86 32.74 -6.71
CA LYS A 319 -9.92 31.60 -6.60
C LYS A 319 -10.49 30.31 -7.16
N ALA A 320 -9.59 29.41 -7.57
CA ALA A 320 -9.87 28.02 -7.90
C ALA A 320 -8.75 27.12 -7.38
N TYR A 321 -9.06 25.86 -7.09
CA TYR A 321 -8.16 24.92 -6.48
C TYR A 321 -8.23 23.54 -7.17
N ALA A 322 -7.11 22.85 -7.20
CA ALA A 322 -7.08 21.43 -7.55
C ALA A 322 -6.10 20.68 -6.65
N LYS A 323 -6.47 19.46 -6.30
CA LYS A 323 -5.57 18.44 -5.75
C LYS A 323 -5.18 17.49 -6.85
N VAL A 324 -3.89 17.33 -7.07
CA VAL A 324 -3.35 16.50 -8.15
C VAL A 324 -2.24 15.61 -7.63
N SER A 325 -2.06 14.46 -8.26
CA SER A 325 -1.01 13.51 -7.92
C SER A 325 -0.32 12.94 -9.15
N CYS A 326 0.94 12.57 -9.00
CA CYS A 326 1.63 11.66 -9.90
C CYS A 326 1.94 10.36 -9.19
N ARG A 327 1.62 9.23 -9.80
CA ARG A 327 2.28 7.98 -9.43
C ARG A 327 3.65 7.96 -10.09
N LEU A 328 4.66 7.64 -9.31
CA LEU A 328 6.06 7.62 -9.74
C LEU A 328 6.55 6.19 -9.93
N VAL A 329 7.58 6.00 -10.73
CA VAL A 329 8.21 4.68 -10.93
C VAL A 329 9.65 4.69 -10.43
N ALA A 330 10.28 3.53 -10.43
CA ALA A 330 11.65 3.37 -9.94
C ALA A 330 12.61 4.46 -10.48
N ASN A 331 13.50 4.89 -9.62
CA ASN A 331 14.51 5.94 -9.80
C ASN A 331 13.95 7.39 -9.84
N GLN A 332 12.64 7.59 -9.86
CA GLN A 332 12.08 8.92 -9.71
C GLN A 332 12.08 9.33 -8.22
N ASP A 333 12.77 10.40 -7.90
CA ASP A 333 12.75 11.05 -6.60
C ASP A 333 11.57 12.03 -6.50
N HIS A 334 10.70 11.87 -5.52
CA HIS A 334 9.47 12.64 -5.42
C HIS A 334 9.72 14.14 -5.08
N HIS A 335 10.85 14.47 -4.45
CA HIS A 335 11.23 15.86 -4.21
C HIS A 335 11.65 16.53 -5.52
N THR A 336 12.52 15.88 -6.30
CA THR A 336 12.96 16.35 -7.62
C THR A 336 11.78 16.53 -8.57
N VAL A 337 10.85 15.56 -8.59
CA VAL A 337 9.62 15.68 -9.39
C VAL A 337 8.75 16.82 -8.89
N SER A 338 8.63 17.03 -7.58
CA SER A 338 7.85 18.14 -7.02
C SER A 338 8.42 19.50 -7.42
N GLU A 339 9.74 19.67 -7.34
CA GLU A 339 10.40 20.90 -7.79
C GLU A 339 10.18 21.15 -9.28
N ALA A 340 10.29 20.11 -10.11
CA ALA A 340 10.05 20.20 -11.55
C ALA A 340 8.60 20.58 -11.86
N PHE A 341 7.63 19.98 -11.17
CA PHE A 341 6.21 20.27 -11.31
C PHE A 341 5.87 21.71 -10.93
N ILE A 342 6.32 22.16 -9.76
CA ILE A 342 6.11 23.55 -9.29
C ILE A 342 6.64 24.52 -10.31
N LYS A 343 7.90 24.36 -10.74
CA LYS A 343 8.55 25.21 -11.72
C LYS A 343 7.83 25.19 -13.07
N TYR A 344 7.37 24.05 -13.51
CA TYR A 344 6.62 23.91 -14.76
C TYR A 344 5.30 24.66 -14.72
N ILE A 345 4.50 24.47 -13.67
CA ILE A 345 3.22 25.17 -13.50
C ILE A 345 3.42 26.69 -13.41
N GLU A 346 4.43 27.17 -12.68
CA GLU A 346 4.78 28.59 -12.62
C GLU A 346 5.20 29.17 -14.00
N GLN A 347 5.94 28.39 -14.77
CA GLN A 347 6.42 28.76 -16.10
C GLN A 347 5.27 28.89 -17.11
N ILE A 348 4.29 27.99 -17.09
CA ILE A 348 3.16 27.98 -18.03
C ILE A 348 2.00 28.86 -17.55
N ALA A 349 2.04 29.35 -16.30
CA ALA A 349 1.02 30.21 -15.74
C ALA A 349 0.97 31.57 -16.46
N PRO A 350 -0.21 32.01 -16.91
CA PRO A 350 -0.31 33.31 -17.56
C PRO A 350 -0.18 34.45 -16.52
N LYS A 351 0.43 35.56 -16.94
CA LYS A 351 0.76 36.68 -16.04
C LYS A 351 -0.45 37.39 -15.41
N TYR A 352 -1.66 37.13 -15.89
CA TYR A 352 -2.90 37.74 -15.41
C TYR A 352 -3.60 36.93 -14.29
N VAL A 353 -2.99 35.86 -13.84
CA VAL A 353 -3.37 35.12 -12.60
C VAL A 353 -2.15 34.90 -11.73
N ARG A 354 -2.37 34.65 -10.46
CA ARG A 354 -1.34 34.18 -9.53
C ARG A 354 -1.57 32.70 -9.27
N VAL A 355 -0.52 31.91 -9.39
CA VAL A 355 -0.56 30.46 -9.14
C VAL A 355 0.36 30.14 -7.98
N LYS A 356 -0.13 29.28 -7.08
CA LYS A 356 0.65 28.71 -6.00
C LYS A 356 0.48 27.20 -6.05
N VAL A 357 1.58 26.46 -6.07
CA VAL A 357 1.60 25.01 -5.92
C VAL A 357 2.19 24.67 -4.56
N THR A 358 1.44 23.92 -3.76
CA THR A 358 1.88 23.50 -2.42
C THR A 358 2.08 21.99 -2.44
N PRO A 359 3.33 21.48 -2.26
CA PRO A 359 3.54 20.06 -2.10
C PRO A 359 2.91 19.58 -0.80
N MET A 360 2.34 18.39 -0.82
CA MET A 360 1.68 17.78 0.32
C MET A 360 2.53 16.60 0.84
N HIS A 361 2.27 15.41 0.38
CA HIS A 361 3.00 14.20 0.75
C HIS A 361 3.52 13.48 -0.49
N GLY A 362 4.47 12.58 -0.29
CA GLY A 362 5.07 11.78 -1.34
C GLY A 362 5.92 10.65 -0.78
N GLY A 363 6.39 9.82 -1.66
CA GLY A 363 7.29 8.71 -1.35
C GLY A 363 7.84 8.10 -2.63
N GLU A 364 9.00 7.49 -2.54
CA GLU A 364 9.67 6.86 -3.66
C GLU A 364 8.97 5.55 -4.05
N ALA A 365 9.18 5.16 -5.31
CA ALA A 365 8.84 3.82 -5.77
C ALA A 365 9.78 2.78 -5.15
N TYR A 366 9.32 1.56 -5.05
CA TYR A 366 10.11 0.44 -4.55
C TYR A 366 10.30 -0.65 -5.61
N LEU A 367 11.49 -1.24 -5.67
CA LEU A 367 11.78 -2.45 -6.46
C LEU A 367 12.56 -3.47 -5.63
N CYS A 368 12.08 -4.71 -5.64
CA CYS A 368 12.75 -5.87 -5.07
C CYS A 368 13.43 -6.67 -6.19
N PRO A 369 14.75 -6.87 -6.14
CA PRO A 369 15.43 -7.77 -7.05
C PRO A 369 14.98 -9.23 -6.86
N ILE A 370 14.66 -9.90 -7.97
CA ILE A 370 14.16 -11.29 -7.93
C ILE A 370 15.26 -12.34 -7.73
N ASP A 371 16.51 -11.95 -7.82
CA ASP A 371 17.69 -12.79 -7.58
C ASP A 371 18.15 -12.80 -6.11
N LEU A 372 17.51 -12.04 -5.24
CA LEU A 372 17.78 -12.07 -3.82
C LEU A 372 17.47 -13.45 -3.23
N PRO A 373 18.35 -14.04 -2.39
CA PRO A 373 18.09 -15.32 -1.74
C PRO A 373 16.77 -15.37 -0.95
N ALA A 374 16.40 -14.29 -0.25
CA ALA A 374 15.15 -14.20 0.48
C ALA A 374 13.93 -14.16 -0.46
N TYR A 375 14.02 -13.47 -1.61
CA TYR A 375 12.96 -13.48 -2.62
C TYR A 375 12.75 -14.90 -3.19
N GLN A 376 13.86 -15.57 -3.56
CA GLN A 376 13.80 -16.94 -4.09
C GLN A 376 13.26 -17.93 -3.07
N ALA A 377 13.55 -17.75 -1.78
CA ALA A 377 12.97 -18.55 -0.71
C ALA A 377 11.45 -18.35 -0.59
N ALA A 378 10.99 -17.10 -0.68
CA ALA A 378 9.55 -16.77 -0.68
C ALA A 378 8.84 -17.31 -1.93
N GLU A 379 9.48 -17.21 -3.11
CA GLU A 379 8.96 -17.78 -4.37
C GLU A 379 8.78 -19.31 -4.26
N GLU A 380 9.79 -20.01 -3.75
CA GLU A 380 9.72 -21.46 -3.54
C GLU A 380 8.66 -21.83 -2.51
N ALA A 381 8.59 -21.10 -1.40
CA ALA A 381 7.63 -21.36 -0.31
C ALA A 381 6.17 -21.22 -0.79
N ILE A 382 5.85 -20.14 -1.51
CA ILE A 382 4.52 -19.96 -2.12
C ILE A 382 4.27 -21.07 -3.14
N GLY A 383 5.28 -21.43 -3.94
CA GLY A 383 5.18 -22.50 -4.92
C GLY A 383 4.81 -23.85 -4.29
N VAL A 384 5.34 -24.15 -3.10
CA VAL A 384 4.99 -25.36 -2.33
C VAL A 384 3.55 -25.31 -1.80
N ALA A 385 3.15 -24.20 -1.19
CA ALA A 385 1.83 -24.07 -0.56
C ALA A 385 0.70 -24.03 -1.60
N PHE A 386 0.87 -23.30 -2.69
CA PHE A 386 -0.15 -23.15 -3.74
C PHE A 386 -0.05 -24.22 -4.84
N GLY A 387 1.01 -25.03 -4.86
CA GLY A 387 1.24 -26.04 -5.91
C GLY A 387 1.59 -25.45 -7.27
N LYS A 388 1.91 -24.17 -7.34
CA LYS A 388 2.20 -23.42 -8.57
C LYS A 388 3.20 -22.29 -8.28
N ARG A 389 4.23 -22.16 -9.13
CA ARG A 389 5.20 -21.08 -8.99
C ARG A 389 4.50 -19.73 -9.11
N PRO A 390 4.73 -18.81 -8.15
CA PRO A 390 4.12 -17.48 -8.21
C PRO A 390 4.69 -16.65 -9.35
N LEU A 391 3.87 -15.72 -9.85
CA LEU A 391 4.31 -14.72 -10.82
C LEU A 391 4.99 -13.55 -10.08
N ALA A 392 6.08 -13.04 -10.65
CA ALA A 392 6.67 -11.77 -10.24
C ALA A 392 5.83 -10.64 -10.82
N VAL A 393 5.24 -9.79 -9.98
CA VAL A 393 4.34 -8.72 -10.41
C VAL A 393 4.74 -7.38 -9.82
N ARG A 394 4.53 -6.29 -10.55
CA ARG A 394 4.57 -4.93 -10.02
C ARG A 394 3.15 -4.44 -9.73
N ARG A 395 2.98 -3.64 -8.68
CA ARG A 395 1.69 -3.09 -8.27
C ARG A 395 1.66 -1.57 -8.42
N GLY A 396 0.45 -1.07 -8.70
CA GLY A 396 0.23 0.36 -8.90
C GLY A 396 0.12 1.16 -7.60
N GLY A 397 -0.19 0.50 -6.49
CA GLY A 397 -0.27 1.10 -5.16
C GLY A 397 1.09 1.55 -4.63
N SER A 398 1.07 2.41 -3.62
CA SER A 398 2.25 2.90 -2.93
C SER A 398 2.12 2.56 -1.44
N ILE A 399 3.18 2.02 -0.87
CA ILE A 399 3.33 1.81 0.57
C ILE A 399 4.60 2.59 0.96
N PRO A 400 4.48 3.88 1.34
CA PRO A 400 5.62 4.77 1.49
C PRO A 400 6.68 4.26 2.47
N ILE A 401 6.28 3.53 3.52
CA ILE A 401 7.19 3.00 4.52
C ILE A 401 8.16 1.96 3.94
N ILE A 402 7.78 1.24 2.89
CA ILE A 402 8.66 0.24 2.25
C ILE A 402 9.90 0.92 1.62
N ALA A 403 9.70 2.03 0.94
CA ALA A 403 10.81 2.82 0.41
C ALA A 403 11.62 3.48 1.54
N ALA A 404 10.95 3.92 2.61
CA ALA A 404 11.63 4.45 3.79
C ALA A 404 12.51 3.38 4.47
N PHE A 405 12.08 2.13 4.56
CA PHE A 405 12.92 1.05 5.08
C PHE A 405 14.20 0.85 4.27
N GLU A 406 14.11 0.86 2.95
CA GLU A 406 15.31 0.78 2.10
C GLU A 406 16.24 1.97 2.34
N ARG A 407 15.71 3.18 2.44
CA ARG A 407 16.48 4.41 2.70
C ARG A 407 17.11 4.42 4.09
N VAL A 408 16.42 3.92 5.11
CA VAL A 408 16.86 3.94 6.51
C VAL A 408 17.83 2.80 6.83
N PHE A 409 17.53 1.60 6.38
CA PHE A 409 18.28 0.38 6.75
C PHE A 409 19.24 -0.09 5.64
N GLY A 410 19.06 0.35 4.38
CA GLY A 410 19.83 -0.13 3.24
C GLY A 410 19.56 -1.59 2.86
N ILE A 411 18.44 -2.17 3.30
CA ILE A 411 18.07 -3.55 3.06
C ILE A 411 16.77 -3.64 2.24
N LYS A 412 16.60 -4.77 1.54
CA LYS A 412 15.43 -4.99 0.69
C LYS A 412 14.29 -5.66 1.46
N THR A 413 13.07 -5.28 1.09
CA THR A 413 11.82 -5.82 1.62
C THR A 413 11.24 -6.85 0.65
N ILE A 414 10.91 -8.02 1.14
CA ILE A 414 10.18 -9.05 0.39
C ILE A 414 8.68 -8.83 0.62
N LEU A 415 7.96 -8.51 -0.45
CA LEU A 415 6.52 -8.26 -0.40
C LEU A 415 5.76 -9.57 -0.68
N MET A 416 5.47 -10.29 0.39
CA MET A 416 4.86 -11.63 0.38
C MET A 416 3.39 -11.54 0.81
N GLY A 417 2.57 -10.83 0.03
CA GLY A 417 1.16 -10.62 0.35
C GLY A 417 0.25 -11.74 -0.13
N PHE A 418 -0.91 -11.84 0.53
CA PHE A 418 -1.93 -12.86 0.32
C PHE A 418 -3.32 -12.28 0.07
N GLY A 419 -3.49 -10.96 0.09
CA GLY A 419 -4.72 -10.28 -0.25
C GLY A 419 -5.15 -10.51 -1.70
N LEU A 420 -6.39 -10.20 -2.02
CA LEU A 420 -6.93 -10.19 -3.38
C LEU A 420 -7.65 -8.86 -3.64
N GLU A 421 -7.62 -8.37 -4.89
CA GLU A 421 -8.37 -7.16 -5.26
C GLU A 421 -9.89 -7.29 -5.03
N SER A 422 -10.41 -8.53 -4.99
CA SER A 422 -11.82 -8.83 -4.69
C SER A 422 -12.16 -8.76 -3.21
N ASN A 423 -11.19 -8.62 -2.32
CA ASN A 423 -11.41 -8.66 -0.87
C ASN A 423 -12.03 -7.38 -0.29
N ALA A 424 -12.33 -6.38 -1.13
CA ALA A 424 -12.99 -5.14 -0.75
C ALA A 424 -12.28 -4.37 0.38
N ILE A 425 -10.95 -4.37 0.37
CA ILE A 425 -10.16 -3.56 1.32
C ILE A 425 -10.58 -2.08 1.24
N HIS A 426 -10.53 -1.35 2.36
CA HIS A 426 -11.03 0.02 2.54
C HIS A 426 -12.52 0.21 2.21
N SER A 427 -13.27 -0.87 2.02
CA SER A 427 -14.68 -0.84 1.63
C SER A 427 -15.55 -1.66 2.59
N PRO A 428 -16.86 -1.43 2.68
CA PRO A 428 -17.76 -2.34 3.37
C PRO A 428 -17.68 -3.77 2.84
N ASN A 429 -17.86 -4.74 3.72
CA ASN A 429 -17.75 -6.17 3.43
C ASN A 429 -16.34 -6.61 3.02
N GLU A 430 -15.33 -6.02 3.64
CA GLU A 430 -13.95 -6.54 3.56
C GLU A 430 -13.94 -8.00 3.98
N ASN A 431 -13.12 -8.78 3.28
CA ASN A 431 -13.08 -10.23 3.51
C ASN A 431 -11.75 -10.84 3.08
N MET A 432 -11.45 -12.03 3.57
CA MET A 432 -10.32 -12.85 3.12
C MET A 432 -10.79 -14.28 2.88
N PRO A 433 -10.47 -14.92 1.73
CA PRO A 433 -10.75 -16.34 1.52
C PRO A 433 -10.04 -17.21 2.58
N LEU A 434 -10.79 -18.09 3.23
CA LEU A 434 -10.29 -18.94 4.31
C LEU A 434 -9.16 -19.90 3.86
N ASP A 435 -9.24 -20.38 2.64
CA ASP A 435 -8.20 -21.25 2.07
C ASP A 435 -6.91 -20.47 1.79
N ILE A 436 -6.99 -19.19 1.42
CA ILE A 436 -5.83 -18.29 1.24
C ILE A 436 -5.19 -18.03 2.59
N PHE A 437 -5.97 -17.77 3.65
CA PHE A 437 -5.45 -17.62 5.00
C PHE A 437 -4.56 -18.82 5.42
N TYR A 438 -5.05 -20.04 5.25
CA TYR A 438 -4.25 -21.23 5.61
C TYR A 438 -3.09 -21.51 4.65
N LYS A 439 -3.25 -21.28 3.35
CA LYS A 439 -2.12 -21.37 2.40
C LYS A 439 -1.06 -20.31 2.66
N GLY A 440 -1.46 -19.13 3.10
CA GLY A 440 -0.55 -18.08 3.55
C GLY A 440 0.30 -18.54 4.73
N ILE A 441 -0.34 -19.09 5.76
CA ILE A 441 0.35 -19.66 6.93
C ILE A 441 1.34 -20.77 6.49
N GLU A 442 0.94 -21.66 5.59
CA GLU A 442 1.81 -22.69 5.03
C GLU A 442 3.01 -22.05 4.28
N SER A 443 2.74 -21.04 3.45
CA SER A 443 3.79 -20.36 2.71
C SER A 443 4.84 -19.73 3.62
N VAL A 444 4.41 -19.07 4.69
CA VAL A 444 5.32 -18.46 5.67
C VAL A 444 6.11 -19.51 6.45
N ALA A 445 5.46 -20.61 6.84
CA ALA A 445 6.18 -21.73 7.53
C ALA A 445 7.22 -22.40 6.61
N GLU A 446 6.89 -22.61 5.32
CA GLU A 446 7.85 -23.13 4.33
C GLU A 446 8.98 -22.11 4.08
N PHE A 447 8.70 -20.79 4.10
CA PHE A 447 9.72 -19.76 3.98
C PHE A 447 10.78 -19.89 5.11
N TYR A 448 10.39 -19.99 6.37
CA TYR A 448 11.33 -20.16 7.48
C TYR A 448 12.16 -21.44 7.38
N LYS A 449 11.62 -22.48 6.78
CA LYS A 449 12.32 -23.75 6.52
C LYS A 449 13.36 -23.63 5.40
N ILE A 450 13.12 -22.78 4.42
CA ILE A 450 13.93 -22.65 3.19
C ILE A 450 15.00 -21.55 3.32
N TYR A 451 14.63 -20.41 3.89
CA TYR A 451 15.39 -19.16 3.84
C TYR A 451 16.87 -19.26 4.25
N PRO A 452 17.25 -19.86 5.38
CA PRO A 452 18.65 -19.83 5.79
C PRO A 452 19.55 -20.78 5.00
N LYS A 453 19.00 -21.58 4.10
CA LYS A 453 19.73 -22.57 3.31
C LYS A 453 20.17 -22.04 1.95
N ARG A 454 19.77 -20.80 1.64
CA ARG A 454 20.10 -20.08 0.41
C ARG A 454 20.87 -18.80 0.77
#